data_6a80d9a54028169f9125ef3be3668b96
#
_entry.id   6a80d9a54028169f9125ef3be3668b96
#
_cell.length_a   1.000
_cell.length_b   1.000
_cell.length_c   1.000
_cell.angle_alpha   90.00
_cell.angle_beta   90.00
_cell.angle_gamma   90.00
#
_symmetry.space_group_name_H-M   'P 1'
#
loop_
_entity.id
_entity.type
_entity.pdbx_description
1 polymer ?
#
loop_
_entity_poly.entity_id
_entity_poly.type
_entity_poly.pdbx_seq_one_letter_code
_entity_poly.pdbx_strand_id
1 'polypeptide(L)'
;MPQIKFSHHWSKLDCPKGSLFTTIRSDHGNKAQYYMEQEGQSFEVVGNGKVLFNATLLQVFRGSGKELSGSLLYYDTDGNGEWVDKLQQTYRVLVLLFRRTE
;
A
#
# COMPACT_ATOMS: atom_id res chain seq x y z
N MET A 1 8.51 -2.40 16.00
CA MET A 1 8.23 -1.62 14.79
C MET A 1 7.14 -2.31 13.97
N PRO A 2 6.09 -1.61 13.55
CA PRO A 2 5.06 -2.22 12.73
C PRO A 2 5.61 -2.63 11.36
N GLN A 3 4.92 -3.58 10.73
CA GLN A 3 5.31 -4.09 9.43
C GLN A 3 4.16 -3.92 8.44
N ILE A 4 4.50 -3.64 7.18
CA ILE A 4 3.59 -3.73 6.05
C ILE A 4 4.06 -4.89 5.18
N LYS A 5 3.20 -5.90 5.01
CA LYS A 5 3.58 -7.15 4.37
C LYS A 5 2.99 -7.26 2.98
N PHE A 6 3.82 -7.71 2.05
CA PHE A 6 3.43 -8.02 0.68
C PHE A 6 3.73 -9.50 0.44
N SER A 7 2.77 -10.22 -0.14
CA SER A 7 2.96 -11.65 -0.47
C SER A 7 3.88 -11.86 -1.66
N HIS A 8 4.07 -10.81 -2.48
CA HIS A 8 4.93 -10.82 -3.65
C HIS A 8 5.92 -9.68 -3.58
N HIS A 9 7.02 -9.81 -4.33
CA HIS A 9 7.94 -8.69 -4.52
C HIS A 9 7.47 -7.85 -5.69
N TRP A 10 6.57 -6.90 -5.42
CA TRP A 10 6.05 -5.97 -6.43
C TRP A 10 7.15 -5.02 -6.92
N SER A 11 7.07 -4.61 -8.19
CA SER A 11 8.09 -3.72 -8.77
C SER A 11 8.22 -2.39 -8.03
N LYS A 12 7.14 -1.87 -7.45
CA LYS A 12 7.18 -0.65 -6.65
C LYS A 12 8.09 -0.76 -5.42
N LEU A 13 8.37 -1.97 -4.95
CA LEU A 13 9.27 -2.21 -3.82
C LEU A 13 10.74 -2.08 -4.19
N ASP A 14 11.05 -1.92 -5.47
CA ASP A 14 12.41 -1.65 -5.96
C ASP A 14 12.70 -0.15 -6.08
N CYS A 15 11.84 0.70 -5.54
CA CYS A 15 12.01 2.13 -5.61
C CYS A 15 13.27 2.59 -4.87
N PRO A 16 13.92 3.67 -5.31
CA PRO A 16 15.10 4.19 -4.61
C PRO A 16 14.74 4.84 -3.28
N LYS A 17 15.75 4.97 -2.41
CA LYS A 17 15.61 5.68 -1.15
C LYS A 17 15.04 7.08 -1.37
N GLY A 18 14.09 7.47 -0.53
CA GLY A 18 13.41 8.76 -0.61
C GLY A 18 12.18 8.76 -1.50
N SER A 19 11.94 7.68 -2.25
CA SER A 19 10.78 7.58 -3.13
C SER A 19 9.48 7.41 -2.36
N LEU A 20 8.41 7.93 -2.94
CA LEU A 20 7.05 7.67 -2.51
C LEU A 20 6.53 6.41 -3.18
N PHE A 21 5.74 5.64 -2.45
CA PHE A 21 4.96 4.56 -3.04
C PHE A 21 3.64 4.43 -2.32
N THR A 22 2.66 3.85 -2.99
CA THR A 22 1.34 3.60 -2.42
C THR A 22 1.04 2.13 -2.41
N THR A 23 0.17 1.71 -1.49
CA THR A 23 -0.40 0.37 -1.50
C THR A 23 -1.88 0.46 -1.20
N ILE A 24 -2.68 -0.35 -1.89
CA ILE A 24 -4.11 -0.42 -1.70
C ILE A 24 -4.42 -1.65 -0.86
N ARG A 25 -5.20 -1.44 0.20
CA ARG A 25 -5.61 -2.51 1.12
C ARG A 25 -7.12 -2.48 1.27
N SER A 26 -7.73 -3.62 1.52
CA SER A 26 -9.16 -3.65 1.82
C SER A 26 -9.41 -3.00 3.18
N ASP A 27 -10.47 -2.18 3.25
CA ASP A 27 -10.88 -1.50 4.47
C ASP A 27 -11.94 -2.33 5.18
N HIS A 28 -11.53 -3.13 6.15
CA HIS A 28 -12.45 -3.91 6.97
C HIS A 28 -11.98 -3.95 8.42
N GLY A 29 -12.91 -4.14 9.33
CA GLY A 29 -12.62 -4.14 10.76
C GLY A 29 -12.04 -2.80 11.19
N ASN A 30 -10.98 -2.83 11.99
CA ASN A 30 -10.33 -1.66 12.54
C ASN A 30 -9.10 -1.20 11.75
N LYS A 31 -8.94 -1.67 10.52
CA LYS A 31 -7.73 -1.37 9.72
C LYS A 31 -7.54 0.12 9.48
N ALA A 32 -8.61 0.83 9.12
CA ALA A 32 -8.51 2.28 8.87
C ALA A 32 -8.01 3.01 10.10
N GLN A 33 -8.61 2.73 11.26
CA GLN A 33 -8.21 3.35 12.51
C GLN A 33 -6.77 3.00 12.86
N TYR A 34 -6.39 1.75 12.74
CA TYR A 34 -5.02 1.30 13.01
C TYR A 34 -4.00 2.08 12.20
N TYR A 35 -4.18 2.17 10.88
CA TYR A 35 -3.24 2.88 10.03
C TYR A 35 -3.25 4.38 10.25
N MET A 36 -4.41 4.97 10.50
CA MET A 36 -4.50 6.40 10.81
C MET A 36 -3.72 6.76 12.07
N GLU A 37 -3.76 5.90 13.08
CA GLU A 37 -2.99 6.08 14.32
C GLU A 37 -1.48 5.93 14.09
N GLN A 38 -1.09 5.24 13.03
CA GLN A 38 0.32 5.00 12.67
C GLN A 38 0.89 6.04 11.70
N GLU A 39 0.13 7.05 11.32
CA GLU A 39 0.64 8.11 10.45
C GLU A 39 1.86 8.77 11.09
N GLY A 40 2.92 8.95 10.31
CA GLY A 40 4.21 9.46 10.77
C GLY A 40 5.15 8.41 11.34
N GLN A 41 4.69 7.17 11.52
CA GLN A 41 5.51 6.11 12.07
C GLN A 41 6.31 5.37 11.00
N SER A 42 7.44 4.81 11.40
CA SER A 42 8.26 3.98 10.55
C SER A 42 7.75 2.54 10.54
N PHE A 43 7.69 1.95 9.35
CA PHE A 43 7.30 0.56 9.14
C PHE A 43 8.45 -0.21 8.49
N GLU A 44 8.59 -1.47 8.86
CA GLU A 44 9.38 -2.40 8.08
C GLU A 44 8.55 -2.86 6.89
N VAL A 45 9.08 -2.71 5.68
CA VAL A 45 8.44 -3.21 4.46
C VAL A 45 8.94 -4.62 4.21
N VAL A 46 8.01 -5.57 4.20
CA VAL A 46 8.32 -7.00 4.07
C VAL A 46 7.76 -7.49 2.74
N GLY A 47 8.60 -8.04 1.91
CA GLY A 47 8.20 -8.63 0.63
C GLY A 47 8.62 -10.10 0.58
N ASN A 48 7.66 -10.97 0.28
CA ASN A 48 7.89 -12.41 0.19
C ASN A 48 8.64 -12.97 1.42
N GLY A 49 8.23 -12.52 2.62
CA GLY A 49 8.79 -13.00 3.89
C GLY A 49 10.12 -12.38 4.29
N LYS A 50 10.65 -11.42 3.53
CA LYS A 50 11.94 -10.77 3.83
C LYS A 50 11.74 -9.29 4.09
N VAL A 51 12.42 -8.77 5.11
CA VAL A 51 12.47 -7.31 5.35
C VAL A 51 13.32 -6.69 4.25
N LEU A 52 12.73 -5.77 3.48
CA LEU A 52 13.39 -5.14 2.34
C LEU A 52 13.99 -3.77 2.70
N PHE A 53 13.22 -2.95 3.39
CA PHE A 53 13.63 -1.59 3.79
C PHE A 53 12.64 -1.02 4.79
N ASN A 54 12.94 0.15 5.33
CA ASN A 54 12.02 0.90 6.17
C ASN A 54 11.38 2.04 5.38
N ALA A 55 10.12 2.35 5.73
CA ALA A 55 9.37 3.44 5.11
C ALA A 55 8.51 4.11 6.17
N THR A 56 8.28 5.42 6.00
CA THR A 56 7.38 6.17 6.87
C THR A 56 6.00 6.21 6.23
N LEU A 57 4.98 5.89 7.02
CA LEU A 57 3.59 6.06 6.60
C LEU A 57 3.25 7.55 6.68
N LEU A 58 3.03 8.17 5.52
CA LEU A 58 2.77 9.60 5.45
C LEU A 58 1.29 9.93 5.58
N GLN A 59 0.44 9.15 4.92
CA GLN A 59 -0.98 9.46 4.87
C GLN A 59 -1.81 8.23 4.55
N VAL A 60 -3.05 8.23 5.06
CA VAL A 60 -4.03 7.19 4.82
C VAL A 60 -5.24 7.82 4.15
N PHE A 61 -5.66 7.28 3.03
CA PHE A 61 -6.86 7.70 2.31
C PHE A 61 -7.88 6.57 2.35
N ARG A 62 -9.15 6.93 2.53
CA ARG A 62 -10.26 5.97 2.43
C ARG A 62 -11.05 6.25 1.17
N GLY A 63 -11.51 5.20 0.52
CA GLY A 63 -12.30 5.36 -0.69
C GLY A 63 -12.90 4.06 -1.17
N SER A 64 -13.44 4.11 -2.38
CA SER A 64 -13.96 2.94 -3.09
C SER A 64 -13.03 2.61 -4.25
N GLY A 65 -12.83 1.32 -4.50
CA GLY A 65 -12.04 0.87 -5.64
C GLY A 65 -12.55 1.42 -6.98
N LYS A 66 -13.85 1.67 -7.08
CA LYS A 66 -14.45 2.25 -8.28
C LYS A 66 -14.04 3.70 -8.53
N GLU A 67 -13.66 4.43 -7.49
CA GLU A 67 -13.29 5.84 -7.57
C GLU A 67 -11.80 6.04 -7.83
N LEU A 68 -11.00 4.97 -7.73
CA LEU A 68 -9.56 5.06 -7.95
C LEU A 68 -9.24 5.14 -9.43
N SER A 69 -8.20 5.93 -9.76
CA SER A 69 -7.76 6.04 -11.14
C SER A 69 -7.19 4.71 -11.65
N GLY A 70 -7.34 4.46 -12.95
CA GLY A 70 -6.76 3.29 -13.58
C GLY A 70 -5.25 3.23 -13.43
N SER A 71 -4.58 4.39 -13.46
CA SER A 71 -3.13 4.47 -13.27
C SER A 71 -2.70 3.99 -11.90
N LEU A 72 -3.43 4.38 -10.85
CA LEU A 72 -3.14 3.95 -9.47
C LEU A 72 -3.35 2.44 -9.33
N LEU A 73 -4.44 1.92 -9.89
CA LEU A 73 -4.72 0.48 -9.86
C LEU A 73 -3.66 -0.32 -10.59
N TYR A 74 -3.24 0.16 -11.76
CA TYR A 74 -2.18 -0.47 -12.54
C TYR A 74 -0.87 -0.51 -11.77
N TYR A 75 -0.49 0.61 -11.17
CA TYR A 75 0.71 0.73 -10.36
C TYR A 75 0.69 -0.23 -9.17
N ASP A 76 -0.43 -0.32 -8.47
CA ASP A 76 -0.55 -1.16 -7.27
C ASP A 76 -0.45 -2.66 -7.59
N THR A 77 -0.91 -3.06 -8.77
CA THR A 77 -1.05 -4.47 -9.16
C THR A 77 -0.01 -4.94 -10.15
N ASP A 78 0.98 -4.11 -10.51
CA ASP A 78 1.95 -4.39 -11.58
C ASP A 78 1.26 -4.72 -12.90
N GLY A 79 0.11 -4.10 -13.17
CA GLY A 79 -0.64 -4.33 -14.38
C GLY A 79 -1.39 -5.65 -14.47
N ASN A 80 -1.52 -6.37 -13.38
CA ASN A 80 -2.26 -7.63 -13.35
C ASN A 80 -3.77 -7.36 -13.44
N GLY A 81 -4.38 -7.71 -14.57
CA GLY A 81 -5.79 -7.42 -14.85
C GLY A 81 -6.78 -8.03 -13.87
N GLU A 82 -6.52 -9.24 -13.38
CA GLU A 82 -7.39 -9.87 -12.38
C GLU A 82 -7.43 -9.07 -11.07
N TRP A 83 -6.27 -8.60 -10.63
CA TRP A 83 -6.16 -7.78 -9.42
C TRP A 83 -6.78 -6.42 -9.61
N VAL A 84 -6.61 -5.81 -10.80
CA VAL A 84 -7.26 -4.54 -11.12
C VAL A 84 -8.78 -4.70 -11.02
N ASP A 85 -9.34 -5.75 -11.62
CA ASP A 85 -10.77 -6.00 -11.60
C ASP A 85 -11.29 -6.22 -10.18
N LYS A 86 -10.55 -6.97 -9.36
CA LYS A 86 -10.90 -7.19 -7.96
C LYS A 86 -10.96 -5.88 -7.17
N LEU A 87 -9.96 -5.01 -7.34
CA LEU A 87 -9.91 -3.73 -6.64
C LEU A 87 -11.03 -2.80 -7.10
N GLN A 88 -11.36 -2.79 -8.39
CA GLN A 88 -12.46 -1.99 -8.91
C GLN A 88 -13.82 -2.40 -8.35
N GLN A 89 -13.96 -3.66 -7.96
CA GLN A 89 -15.20 -4.19 -7.38
C GLN A 89 -15.24 -4.06 -5.86
N THR A 90 -14.16 -3.63 -5.24
CA THR A 90 -14.09 -3.48 -3.78
C THR A 90 -14.65 -2.13 -3.36
N TYR A 91 -15.72 -2.14 -2.56
CA TYR A 91 -16.40 -0.92 -2.14
C TYR A 91 -15.60 -0.07 -1.16
N ARG A 92 -14.80 -0.72 -0.29
CA ARG A 92 -14.04 -0.04 0.75
C ARG A 92 -12.58 -0.40 0.65
N VAL A 93 -11.77 0.59 0.36
CA VAL A 93 -10.32 0.42 0.28
C VAL A 93 -9.61 1.51 1.06
N LEU A 94 -8.40 1.19 1.46
CA LEU A 94 -7.44 2.13 2.03
C LEU A 94 -6.31 2.29 1.05
N VAL A 95 -5.91 3.54 0.80
CA VAL A 95 -4.69 3.83 0.06
C VAL A 95 -3.69 4.37 1.05
N LEU A 96 -2.59 3.65 1.23
CA LEU A 96 -1.53 4.01 2.16
C LEU A 96 -0.37 4.62 1.37
N LEU A 97 0.02 5.83 1.75
CA LEU A 97 1.14 6.53 1.12
C LEU A 97 2.36 6.43 2.01
N PHE A 98 3.42 5.86 1.49
CA PHE A 98 4.70 5.69 2.19
C PHE A 98 5.82 6.45 1.49
N ARG A 99 6.85 6.81 2.26
CA ARG A 99 8.14 7.25 1.75
C ARG A 99 9.22 6.27 2.24
N ARG A 100 9.98 5.71 1.31
CA ARG A 100 11.12 4.87 1.66
C ARG A 100 12.19 5.73 2.33
N THR A 101 12.67 5.32 3.51
CA THR A 101 13.62 6.09 4.32
C THR A 101 15.04 5.52 4.29
N GLU A 102 15.20 4.30 3.78
CA GLU A 102 16.54 3.72 3.67
C GLU A 102 16.74 2.81 2.47
#